data_2550023c75c145b5eca1820aeed485b2
#
_entry.id   2550023c75c145b5eca1820aeed485b2
#
_cell.length_a   1.000
_cell.length_b   1.000
_cell.length_c   1.000
_cell.angle_alpha   90.00
_cell.angle_beta   90.00
_cell.angle_gamma   90.00
#
_symmetry.space_group_name_H-M   'P 1'
#
loop_
_entity.id
_entity.type
_entity.pdbx_description
1 polymer ?
#
loop_
_entity_poly.entity_id
_entity_poly.type
_entity_poly.pdbx_seq_one_letter_code
_entity_poly.pdbx_strand_id
1 'polypeptide(L)'
;MKMKKVLAMLLAAVMAASMAACTGTAPAATEAPAATAVATEAVTEAPAADTEAAKTYTVGICQLVQHPALDAATEGFKAALTEALGDAVTFNEQNASGESTNCATIINGFVSSNVDLILANATSPLQAAVSATSTIPVLGTSITDYASALEIDNWTGTVGTNVSGTSDLAPLDQQAAMLQELFPDAKTVGLLYCSAESNSKYQVDVIRGYLEAAGITCTDYAFTDTNDVASVAQKAADDSDVIYIPTDNTAASNTEAIANVVIPAKTPVIAGEEGICKGCGVATLSISYYDLGYATGKMAAKILTGEADISTMPVEYAPQVTKKYNAANCEALGITVPEGYVAIED
;
A
#
# COMPACT_ATOMS: atom_id res chain seq x y z
N MET A 1 29.13 31.17 29.00
CA MET A 1 29.25 31.36 30.47
C MET A 1 28.50 30.24 31.17
N LYS A 2 29.28 29.37 31.83
CA LYS A 2 29.01 28.51 32.99
C LYS A 2 27.68 27.72 33.02
N MET A 3 27.70 26.39 32.72
CA MET A 3 28.01 25.28 33.63
C MET A 3 27.16 25.25 34.91
N LYS A 4 26.41 24.16 35.11
CA LYS A 4 26.48 23.33 36.31
C LYS A 4 25.87 21.95 36.09
N LYS A 5 26.73 20.98 36.27
CA LYS A 5 26.55 19.57 36.58
C LYS A 5 26.02 19.43 38.01
N VAL A 6 25.58 18.23 38.35
CA VAL A 6 25.54 17.53 39.66
C VAL A 6 24.24 16.69 39.72
N LEU A 7 24.11 15.42 40.10
CA LEU A 7 24.99 14.39 40.65
C LEU A 7 24.12 13.15 40.89
N ALA A 8 24.71 12.02 40.69
CA ALA A 8 24.26 10.67 40.96
C ALA A 8 23.94 10.37 42.42
N MET A 9 23.27 9.26 42.71
CA MET A 9 23.62 8.13 43.58
C MET A 9 22.38 7.27 43.88
N LEU A 10 22.41 6.00 43.45
CA LEU A 10 22.64 4.78 44.26
C LEU A 10 21.68 4.55 45.45
N LEU A 11 20.89 3.48 45.41
CA LEU A 11 20.78 2.55 46.52
C LEU A 11 20.47 1.14 46.03
N ALA A 12 21.38 0.21 46.29
CA ALA A 12 21.22 -1.24 46.24
C ALA A 12 20.96 -1.76 47.66
N ALA A 13 20.07 -2.76 47.80
CA ALA A 13 20.01 -3.68 48.96
C ALA A 13 19.15 -4.89 48.50
N VAL A 14 19.70 -5.98 48.21
CA VAL A 14 20.08 -7.22 48.90
C VAL A 14 19.12 -7.57 50.05
N MET A 15 18.39 -8.69 49.90
CA MET A 15 18.27 -9.69 50.97
C MET A 15 17.88 -11.08 50.39
N ALA A 16 18.61 -12.06 50.93
CA ALA A 16 18.69 -13.43 50.56
C ALA A 16 17.78 -14.32 51.42
N ALA A 17 17.49 -15.51 50.85
CA ALA A 17 17.40 -16.84 51.48
C ALA A 17 16.38 -17.09 52.58
N SER A 18 15.60 -18.18 52.38
CA SER A 18 15.45 -19.27 53.38
C SER A 18 15.08 -20.58 52.72
N MET A 19 15.99 -21.53 52.89
CA MET A 19 15.76 -22.98 52.71
C MET A 19 14.95 -23.48 53.89
N ALA A 20 14.06 -24.47 53.64
CA ALA A 20 13.67 -25.45 54.64
C ALA A 20 13.49 -26.80 53.97
N ALA A 21 14.39 -27.71 54.34
CA ALA A 21 14.32 -29.13 54.05
C ALA A 21 13.38 -29.81 55.07
N CYS A 22 12.62 -30.80 54.63
CA CYS A 22 12.11 -31.83 55.50
C CYS A 22 12.27 -33.20 54.83
N THR A 23 13.06 -34.00 55.50
CA THR A 23 13.34 -35.44 55.28
C THR A 23 12.18 -36.28 55.82
N GLY A 24 11.91 -37.43 55.19
CA GLY A 24 10.94 -38.42 55.66
C GLY A 24 10.96 -39.71 54.84
N THR A 25 11.90 -40.58 55.18
CA THR A 25 11.88 -42.05 55.37
C THR A 25 10.99 -42.96 54.49
N ALA A 26 11.63 -43.84 53.77
CA ALA A 26 11.03 -45.08 53.20
C ALA A 26 10.79 -46.14 54.28
N PRO A 27 9.91 -47.16 54.08
CA PRO A 27 10.35 -48.51 54.22
C PRO A 27 9.89 -49.49 53.11
N ALA A 28 10.85 -50.38 52.83
CA ALA A 28 10.81 -51.81 52.69
C ALA A 28 9.92 -52.54 51.67
N ALA A 29 10.63 -53.36 50.92
CA ALA A 29 10.22 -54.33 49.95
C ALA A 29 9.37 -55.47 50.52
N THR A 30 8.51 -56.05 49.67
CA THR A 30 8.05 -57.46 49.82
C THR A 30 7.98 -58.10 48.43
N GLU A 31 8.43 -59.31 48.39
CA GLU A 31 8.74 -60.24 47.29
C GLU A 31 7.56 -60.55 46.35
N ALA A 32 7.94 -60.99 45.19
CA ALA A 32 7.14 -61.54 44.10
C ALA A 32 6.55 -62.91 44.41
N PRO A 33 5.61 -63.39 43.60
CA PRO A 33 5.88 -64.67 42.94
C PRO A 33 5.73 -64.61 41.42
N ALA A 34 6.56 -65.41 40.79
CA ALA A 34 6.63 -65.69 39.37
C ALA A 34 5.38 -66.44 38.87
N ALA A 35 4.95 -66.13 37.66
CA ALA A 35 4.66 -67.17 36.66
C ALA A 35 4.14 -66.59 35.32
N THR A 36 4.66 -67.15 34.31
CA THR A 36 4.10 -67.54 33.02
C THR A 36 4.25 -66.52 31.88
N ALA A 37 5.26 -66.76 31.05
CA ALA A 37 5.46 -66.25 29.74
C ALA A 37 4.30 -66.64 28.79
N VAL A 38 3.63 -65.69 28.25
CA VAL A 38 2.84 -65.86 27.04
C VAL A 38 3.53 -65.01 25.98
N ALA A 39 3.99 -65.66 24.91
CA ALA A 39 4.55 -65.02 23.74
C ALA A 39 3.45 -64.22 23.05
N THR A 40 3.59 -62.91 23.06
CA THR A 40 2.78 -62.00 22.21
C THR A 40 3.64 -61.59 21.02
N GLU A 41 3.16 -61.91 19.85
CA GLU A 41 3.77 -61.56 18.58
C GLU A 41 4.03 -60.05 18.53
N ALA A 42 5.23 -59.69 18.13
CA ALA A 42 5.62 -58.34 17.86
C ALA A 42 4.83 -57.82 16.64
N VAL A 43 3.80 -57.02 16.89
CA VAL A 43 3.24 -56.15 15.85
C VAL A 43 4.30 -55.08 15.59
N THR A 44 4.93 -55.19 14.44
CA THR A 44 5.81 -54.13 13.90
C THR A 44 4.94 -52.93 13.57
N GLU A 45 4.92 -51.95 14.47
CA GLU A 45 4.34 -50.66 14.23
C GLU A 45 5.17 -50.00 13.13
N ALA A 46 4.56 -49.81 11.96
CA ALA A 46 5.16 -49.05 10.88
C ALA A 46 5.47 -47.63 11.42
N PRO A 47 6.61 -47.02 11.03
CA PRO A 47 6.88 -45.64 11.45
C PRO A 47 5.73 -44.76 10.98
N ALA A 48 5.10 -44.07 11.93
CA ALA A 48 4.18 -42.98 11.60
C ALA A 48 4.96 -42.02 10.70
N ALA A 49 4.47 -41.83 9.48
CA ALA A 49 4.96 -40.79 8.64
C ALA A 49 4.75 -39.48 9.42
N ASP A 50 5.84 -38.78 9.75
CA ASP A 50 5.79 -37.41 10.18
C ASP A 50 5.07 -36.63 9.06
N THR A 51 3.78 -36.39 9.21
CA THR A 51 3.07 -35.41 8.46
C THR A 51 3.64 -34.08 8.94
N GLU A 52 4.63 -33.56 8.23
CA GLU A 52 5.08 -32.18 8.37
C GLU A 52 3.83 -31.29 8.38
N ALA A 53 3.59 -30.60 9.48
CA ALA A 53 2.43 -29.74 9.60
C ALA A 53 2.46 -28.75 8.43
N ALA A 54 1.39 -28.69 7.65
CA ALA A 54 1.33 -27.80 6.50
C ALA A 54 1.68 -26.38 6.96
N LYS A 55 2.69 -25.78 6.31
CA LYS A 55 3.17 -24.45 6.67
C LYS A 55 2.03 -23.44 6.42
N THR A 56 1.70 -22.66 7.43
CA THR A 56 0.71 -21.59 7.34
C THR A 56 1.40 -20.25 7.37
N TYR A 57 0.79 -19.26 6.73
CA TYR A 57 1.34 -17.92 6.59
C TYR A 57 0.34 -16.88 7.08
N THR A 58 0.84 -15.85 7.76
CA THR A 58 0.08 -14.68 8.16
C THR A 58 0.60 -13.47 7.41
N VAL A 59 -0.26 -12.81 6.64
CA VAL A 59 0.08 -11.61 5.88
C VAL A 59 -0.60 -10.40 6.50
N GLY A 60 0.20 -9.40 6.89
CA GLY A 60 -0.30 -8.10 7.31
C GLY A 60 -0.60 -7.21 6.10
N ILE A 61 -1.78 -6.62 6.04
CA ILE A 61 -2.17 -5.66 4.99
C ILE A 61 -2.43 -4.32 5.65
N CYS A 62 -1.62 -3.32 5.28
CA CYS A 62 -1.84 -1.93 5.68
C CYS A 62 -2.29 -1.14 4.44
N GLN A 63 -3.57 -0.80 4.39
CA GLN A 63 -4.15 0.08 3.39
C GLN A 63 -4.23 1.50 3.93
N LEU A 64 -3.80 2.50 3.15
CA LEU A 64 -3.78 3.90 3.60
C LEU A 64 -5.17 4.43 3.94
N VAL A 65 -6.10 4.31 3.01
CA VAL A 65 -7.47 4.82 3.12
C VAL A 65 -8.41 3.98 2.26
N GLN A 66 -9.70 4.08 2.50
CA GLN A 66 -10.70 3.40 1.68
C GLN A 66 -11.10 4.26 0.47
N HIS A 67 -10.84 3.74 -0.72
CA HIS A 67 -11.39 4.21 -1.99
C HIS A 67 -11.23 3.11 -3.06
N PRO A 68 -11.97 3.20 -4.20
CA PRO A 68 -12.10 2.09 -5.15
C PRO A 68 -10.78 1.50 -5.65
N ALA A 69 -9.75 2.33 -5.91
CA ALA A 69 -8.48 1.85 -6.43
C ALA A 69 -7.72 0.99 -5.39
N LEU A 70 -7.57 1.48 -4.14
CA LEU A 70 -6.87 0.72 -3.10
C LEU A 70 -7.65 -0.52 -2.68
N ASP A 71 -8.99 -0.45 -2.64
CA ASP A 71 -9.85 -1.61 -2.32
C ASP A 71 -9.66 -2.70 -3.39
N ALA A 72 -9.67 -2.33 -4.69
CA ALA A 72 -9.44 -3.26 -5.79
C ALA A 72 -8.04 -3.89 -5.75
N ALA A 73 -7.00 -3.11 -5.41
CA ALA A 73 -5.64 -3.64 -5.26
C ALA A 73 -5.54 -4.65 -4.11
N THR A 74 -6.16 -4.35 -2.96
CA THR A 74 -6.23 -5.29 -1.82
C THR A 74 -6.98 -6.57 -2.19
N GLU A 75 -8.11 -6.46 -2.90
CA GLU A 75 -8.89 -7.63 -3.36
C GLU A 75 -8.09 -8.50 -4.34
N GLY A 76 -7.44 -7.90 -5.33
CA GLY A 76 -6.59 -8.61 -6.29
C GLY A 76 -5.43 -9.34 -5.61
N PHE A 77 -4.77 -8.70 -4.67
CA PHE A 77 -3.70 -9.30 -3.88
C PHE A 77 -4.16 -10.54 -3.10
N LYS A 78 -5.28 -10.41 -2.38
CA LYS A 78 -5.86 -11.50 -1.60
C LYS A 78 -6.32 -12.65 -2.50
N ALA A 79 -6.92 -12.33 -3.65
CA ALA A 79 -7.36 -13.33 -4.63
C ALA A 79 -6.20 -14.17 -5.14
N ALA A 80 -5.08 -13.55 -5.56
CA ALA A 80 -3.91 -14.27 -6.05
C ALA A 80 -3.26 -15.16 -4.96
N LEU A 81 -3.16 -14.68 -3.73
CA LEU A 81 -2.62 -15.49 -2.63
C LEU A 81 -3.54 -16.62 -2.22
N THR A 82 -4.84 -16.40 -2.20
CA THR A 82 -5.83 -17.45 -1.90
C THR A 82 -5.84 -18.53 -3.00
N GLU A 83 -5.70 -18.13 -4.26
CA GLU A 83 -5.57 -19.07 -5.38
C GLU A 83 -4.30 -19.93 -5.25
N ALA A 84 -3.18 -19.33 -4.85
CA ALA A 84 -1.89 -20.01 -4.76
C ALA A 84 -1.74 -20.89 -3.51
N LEU A 85 -2.25 -20.46 -2.35
CA LEU A 85 -1.97 -21.06 -1.05
C LEU A 85 -3.22 -21.63 -0.33
N GLY A 86 -4.44 -21.33 -0.83
CA GLY A 86 -5.68 -21.80 -0.21
C GLY A 86 -5.79 -21.40 1.26
N ASP A 87 -6.17 -22.36 2.07
CA ASP A 87 -6.35 -22.19 3.53
C ASP A 87 -5.01 -22.01 4.31
N ALA A 88 -3.88 -22.13 3.62
CA ALA A 88 -2.58 -21.94 4.26
C ALA A 88 -2.22 -20.46 4.49
N VAL A 89 -2.98 -19.51 3.91
CA VAL A 89 -2.76 -18.07 4.12
C VAL A 89 -3.90 -17.43 4.92
N THR A 90 -3.54 -16.56 5.85
CA THR A 90 -4.47 -15.72 6.61
C THR A 90 -4.08 -14.25 6.49
N PHE A 91 -5.06 -13.36 6.52
CA PHE A 91 -4.85 -11.93 6.34
C PHE A 91 -5.21 -11.17 7.62
N ASN A 92 -4.28 -10.30 8.08
CA ASN A 92 -4.54 -9.28 9.08
C ASN A 92 -4.62 -7.94 8.36
N GLU A 93 -5.83 -7.55 7.98
CA GLU A 93 -6.11 -6.36 7.19
C GLU A 93 -6.47 -5.18 8.08
N GLN A 94 -5.78 -4.05 7.91
CA GLN A 94 -5.94 -2.82 8.68
C GLN A 94 -5.98 -1.61 7.74
N ASN A 95 -6.84 -0.64 8.06
CA ASN A 95 -6.97 0.62 7.32
C ASN A 95 -6.48 1.79 8.19
N ALA A 96 -5.60 2.62 7.63
CA ALA A 96 -5.00 3.75 8.35
C ALA A 96 -5.87 5.03 8.33
N SER A 97 -7.02 4.99 7.64
CA SER A 97 -7.97 6.11 7.56
C SER A 97 -7.37 7.43 7.05
N GLY A 98 -6.38 7.34 6.16
CA GLY A 98 -5.68 8.48 5.56
C GLY A 98 -4.54 9.04 6.41
N GLU A 99 -4.29 8.51 7.60
CA GLU A 99 -3.34 9.06 8.55
C GLU A 99 -2.01 8.29 8.54
N SER A 100 -0.91 8.94 8.18
CA SER A 100 0.44 8.32 8.14
C SER A 100 0.89 7.81 9.51
N THR A 101 0.48 8.44 10.61
CA THR A 101 0.74 7.99 11.98
C THR A 101 0.06 6.67 12.31
N ASN A 102 -1.13 6.43 11.74
CA ASN A 102 -1.82 5.16 11.87
C ASN A 102 -1.11 4.07 11.07
N CYS A 103 -0.54 4.38 9.89
CA CYS A 103 0.30 3.44 9.15
C CYS A 103 1.44 2.91 10.02
N ALA A 104 2.17 3.79 10.70
CA ALA A 104 3.27 3.40 11.60
C ALA A 104 2.77 2.51 12.75
N THR A 105 1.62 2.81 13.33
CA THR A 105 1.02 2.01 14.42
C THR A 105 0.62 0.62 13.94
N ILE A 106 -0.03 0.51 12.79
CA ILE A 106 -0.48 -0.75 12.17
C ILE A 106 0.74 -1.61 11.84
N ILE A 107 1.72 -1.04 11.15
CA ILE A 107 2.94 -1.76 10.72
C ILE A 107 3.73 -2.27 11.94
N ASN A 108 3.90 -1.46 13.00
CA ASN A 108 4.54 -1.91 14.24
C ASN A 108 3.76 -3.08 14.90
N GLY A 109 2.45 -3.09 14.78
CA GLY A 109 1.59 -4.22 15.20
C GLY A 109 1.92 -5.49 14.42
N PHE A 110 2.08 -5.41 13.10
CA PHE A 110 2.47 -6.54 12.25
C PHE A 110 3.87 -7.06 12.59
N VAL A 111 4.84 -6.16 12.75
CA VAL A 111 6.21 -6.52 13.15
C VAL A 111 6.21 -7.24 14.51
N SER A 112 5.47 -6.72 15.49
CA SER A 112 5.36 -7.32 16.83
C SER A 112 4.67 -8.68 16.82
N SER A 113 3.77 -8.90 15.87
CA SER A 113 3.06 -10.18 15.69
C SER A 113 3.84 -11.17 14.82
N ASN A 114 5.02 -10.79 14.32
CA ASN A 114 5.87 -11.58 13.43
C ASN A 114 5.10 -12.16 12.23
N VAL A 115 4.39 -11.29 11.49
CA VAL A 115 3.75 -11.70 10.24
C VAL A 115 4.81 -12.16 9.23
N ASP A 116 4.45 -13.06 8.32
CA ASP A 116 5.38 -13.62 7.33
C ASP A 116 5.66 -12.70 6.16
N LEU A 117 4.74 -11.75 5.86
CA LEU A 117 4.86 -10.75 4.82
C LEU A 117 3.96 -9.55 5.14
N ILE A 118 4.37 -8.36 4.72
CA ILE A 118 3.57 -7.14 4.80
C ILE A 118 3.21 -6.68 3.38
N LEU A 119 1.93 -6.46 3.12
CA LEU A 119 1.45 -5.65 2.00
C LEU A 119 1.30 -4.22 2.46
N ALA A 120 1.99 -3.30 1.81
CA ALA A 120 1.85 -1.87 1.96
C ALA A 120 1.08 -1.31 0.75
N ASN A 121 -0.19 -0.99 0.94
CA ASN A 121 -1.05 -0.46 -0.12
C ASN A 121 -1.12 1.07 -0.01
N ALA A 122 -0.37 1.74 -0.84
CA ALA A 122 -0.01 3.14 -1.00
C ALA A 122 1.37 3.54 -0.39
N THR A 123 1.86 4.73 -0.75
CA THR A 123 3.21 5.22 -0.42
C THR A 123 3.46 5.36 1.08
N SER A 124 2.53 5.95 1.86
CA SER A 124 2.72 6.13 3.30
C SER A 124 2.82 4.80 4.08
N PRO A 125 1.99 3.77 3.82
CA PRO A 125 2.21 2.42 4.36
C PRO A 125 3.57 1.82 4.00
N LEU A 126 4.05 2.01 2.76
CA LEU A 126 5.36 1.51 2.33
C LEU A 126 6.50 2.18 3.13
N GLN A 127 6.48 3.50 3.26
CA GLN A 127 7.45 4.25 4.04
C GLN A 127 7.46 3.83 5.52
N ALA A 128 6.28 3.62 6.10
CA ALA A 128 6.14 3.11 7.46
C ALA A 128 6.72 1.69 7.61
N ALA A 129 6.49 0.80 6.64
CA ALA A 129 6.98 -0.57 6.66
C ALA A 129 8.52 -0.63 6.54
N VAL A 130 9.10 0.12 5.63
CA VAL A 130 10.56 0.20 5.45
C VAL A 130 11.25 0.75 6.70
N SER A 131 10.61 1.70 7.38
CA SER A 131 11.14 2.27 8.63
C SER A 131 11.06 1.30 9.82
N ALA A 132 10.10 0.36 9.80
CA ALA A 132 9.81 -0.52 10.93
C ALA A 132 10.53 -1.88 10.86
N THR A 133 10.87 -2.39 9.66
CA THR A 133 11.49 -3.70 9.51
C THR A 133 12.46 -3.76 8.32
N SER A 134 13.57 -4.46 8.53
CA SER A 134 14.51 -4.82 7.45
C SER A 134 14.56 -6.32 7.18
N THR A 135 13.70 -7.11 7.84
CA THR A 135 13.74 -8.58 7.79
C THR A 135 12.44 -9.20 7.30
N ILE A 136 11.29 -8.64 7.67
CA ILE A 136 10.00 -9.11 7.15
C ILE A 136 9.89 -8.64 5.69
N PRO A 137 9.57 -9.50 4.72
CA PRO A 137 9.32 -9.11 3.35
C PRO A 137 8.19 -8.07 3.26
N VAL A 138 8.42 -6.99 2.52
CA VAL A 138 7.45 -5.92 2.29
C VAL A 138 7.16 -5.82 0.80
N LEU A 139 5.93 -6.02 0.39
CA LEU A 139 5.49 -5.73 -0.96
C LEU A 139 4.64 -4.47 -0.98
N GLY A 140 5.03 -3.51 -1.81
CA GLY A 140 4.20 -2.34 -2.11
C GLY A 140 3.24 -2.65 -3.25
N THR A 141 2.04 -2.09 -3.19
CA THR A 141 1.12 -1.98 -4.32
C THR A 141 0.52 -0.59 -4.33
N SER A 142 0.06 -0.10 -5.47
CA SER A 142 -0.39 1.29 -5.60
C SER A 142 0.70 2.30 -5.19
N ILE A 143 1.92 2.03 -5.57
CA ILE A 143 3.08 2.89 -5.34
C ILE A 143 3.42 3.59 -6.64
N THR A 144 3.37 4.90 -6.64
CA THR A 144 3.65 5.69 -7.84
C THR A 144 5.10 5.56 -8.28
N ASP A 145 6.05 5.88 -7.40
CA ASP A 145 7.48 5.82 -7.72
C ASP A 145 8.30 5.39 -6.49
N TYR A 146 8.92 4.23 -6.58
CA TYR A 146 9.72 3.66 -5.48
C TYR A 146 10.99 4.45 -5.21
N ALA A 147 11.60 5.03 -6.25
CA ALA A 147 12.83 5.78 -6.09
C ALA A 147 12.61 7.04 -5.24
N SER A 148 11.56 7.81 -5.54
CA SER A 148 11.21 8.99 -4.75
C SER A 148 10.62 8.64 -3.39
N ALA A 149 9.78 7.59 -3.31
CA ALA A 149 9.16 7.18 -2.05
C ALA A 149 10.17 6.71 -0.99
N LEU A 150 11.27 6.10 -1.43
CA LEU A 150 12.31 5.51 -0.58
C LEU A 150 13.65 6.24 -0.67
N GLU A 151 13.69 7.41 -1.32
CA GLU A 151 14.90 8.25 -1.49
C GLU A 151 16.08 7.45 -2.08
N ILE A 152 15.83 6.63 -3.12
CA ILE A 152 16.85 5.79 -3.75
C ILE A 152 17.53 6.55 -4.88
N ASP A 153 18.82 6.85 -4.70
CA ASP A 153 19.67 7.34 -5.78
C ASP A 153 19.99 6.21 -6.77
N ASN A 154 20.12 6.56 -8.06
CA ASN A 154 20.51 5.63 -9.12
C ASN A 154 19.58 4.40 -9.26
N TRP A 155 18.28 4.66 -9.38
CA TRP A 155 17.25 3.63 -9.53
C TRP A 155 17.55 2.65 -10.68
N THR A 156 17.48 1.36 -10.39
CA THR A 156 17.79 0.26 -11.34
C THR A 156 16.58 -0.65 -11.62
N GLY A 157 15.40 -0.31 -11.10
CA GLY A 157 14.21 -1.16 -11.21
C GLY A 157 14.04 -2.14 -10.04
N THR A 158 14.99 -2.18 -9.11
CA THR A 158 14.98 -3.08 -7.94
C THR A 158 15.35 -2.29 -6.70
N VAL A 159 14.65 -2.51 -5.59
CA VAL A 159 14.98 -1.87 -4.30
C VAL A 159 16.24 -2.49 -3.69
N GLY A 160 16.44 -3.80 -3.86
CA GLY A 160 17.67 -4.48 -3.42
C GLY A 160 17.74 -4.81 -1.94
N THR A 161 16.59 -4.76 -1.22
CA THR A 161 16.46 -5.05 0.22
C THR A 161 15.32 -6.06 0.46
N ASN A 162 14.68 -6.01 1.62
CA ASN A 162 13.47 -6.76 1.92
C ASN A 162 12.18 -6.17 1.29
N VAL A 163 12.32 -5.35 0.25
CA VAL A 163 11.22 -4.60 -0.38
C VAL A 163 11.18 -4.81 -1.89
N SER A 164 9.99 -5.02 -2.43
CA SER A 164 9.66 -4.99 -3.86
C SER A 164 8.17 -4.67 -4.03
N GLY A 165 7.59 -4.94 -5.19
CA GLY A 165 6.15 -4.79 -5.44
C GLY A 165 5.80 -4.28 -6.82
N THR A 166 4.70 -3.55 -6.91
CA THR A 166 4.17 -3.03 -8.18
C THR A 166 4.00 -1.51 -8.13
N SER A 167 4.14 -0.85 -9.30
CA SER A 167 3.95 0.59 -9.47
C SER A 167 2.68 0.86 -10.27
N ASP A 168 1.92 1.87 -9.83
CA ASP A 168 0.71 2.37 -10.48
C ASP A 168 0.96 3.61 -11.36
N LEU A 169 2.22 3.97 -11.58
CA LEU A 169 2.57 5.15 -12.36
C LEU A 169 2.12 4.99 -13.82
N ALA A 170 1.04 5.66 -14.19
CA ALA A 170 0.65 5.83 -15.57
C ALA A 170 1.61 6.83 -16.27
N PRO A 171 1.83 6.72 -17.60
CA PRO A 171 2.73 7.61 -18.33
C PRO A 171 2.27 9.08 -18.26
N LEU A 172 3.00 9.92 -17.51
CA LEU A 172 2.65 11.33 -17.27
C LEU A 172 2.75 12.20 -18.52
N ASP A 173 3.64 11.86 -19.45
CA ASP A 173 3.71 12.49 -20.78
C ASP A 173 2.42 12.26 -21.59
N GLN A 174 1.85 11.05 -21.50
CA GLN A 174 0.59 10.73 -22.16
C GLN A 174 -0.61 11.40 -21.46
N GLN A 175 -0.57 11.56 -20.14
CA GLN A 175 -1.60 12.33 -19.42
C GLN A 175 -1.56 13.80 -19.81
N ALA A 176 -0.37 14.40 -19.94
CA ALA A 176 -0.21 15.75 -20.45
C ALA A 176 -0.71 15.89 -21.91
N ALA A 177 -0.40 14.90 -22.76
CA ALA A 177 -0.89 14.86 -24.14
C ALA A 177 -2.42 14.71 -24.20
N MET A 178 -3.02 13.91 -23.33
CA MET A 178 -4.48 13.78 -23.21
C MET A 178 -5.14 15.11 -22.82
N LEU A 179 -4.57 15.84 -21.88
CA LEU A 179 -5.07 17.15 -21.48
C LEU A 179 -5.06 18.11 -22.68
N GLN A 180 -3.97 18.16 -23.45
CA GLN A 180 -3.84 19.00 -24.64
C GLN A 180 -4.77 18.55 -25.78
N GLU A 181 -5.00 17.23 -25.94
CA GLU A 181 -5.94 16.67 -26.92
C GLU A 181 -7.37 17.14 -26.65
N LEU A 182 -7.80 17.09 -25.38
CA LEU A 182 -9.16 17.43 -24.97
C LEU A 182 -9.38 18.94 -24.84
N PHE A 183 -8.35 19.68 -24.46
CA PHE A 183 -8.41 21.11 -24.18
C PHE A 183 -7.29 21.87 -24.88
N PRO A 184 -7.29 21.90 -26.24
CA PRO A 184 -6.20 22.52 -27.02
C PRO A 184 -6.06 24.03 -26.82
N ASP A 185 -7.11 24.69 -26.34
CA ASP A 185 -7.14 26.15 -26.10
C ASP A 185 -6.76 26.52 -24.64
N ALA A 186 -6.58 25.54 -23.75
CA ALA A 186 -6.23 25.81 -22.36
C ALA A 186 -4.90 26.55 -22.24
N LYS A 187 -4.88 27.61 -21.42
CA LYS A 187 -3.71 28.45 -21.13
C LYS A 187 -3.21 28.23 -19.70
N THR A 188 -4.12 27.87 -18.81
CA THR A 188 -3.86 27.68 -17.37
C THR A 188 -4.33 26.32 -16.91
N VAL A 189 -3.48 25.61 -16.17
CA VAL A 189 -3.81 24.34 -15.53
C VAL A 189 -3.58 24.46 -14.04
N GLY A 190 -4.62 24.20 -13.27
CA GLY A 190 -4.54 24.05 -11.82
C GLY A 190 -4.09 22.63 -11.44
N LEU A 191 -2.99 22.54 -10.73
CA LEU A 191 -2.48 21.25 -10.22
C LEU A 191 -3.02 21.08 -8.80
N LEU A 192 -4.09 20.27 -8.65
CA LEU A 192 -4.82 20.07 -7.39
C LEU A 192 -4.38 18.77 -6.74
N TYR A 193 -3.76 18.84 -5.56
CA TYR A 193 -3.19 17.67 -4.90
C TYR A 193 -3.01 17.84 -3.39
N CYS A 194 -2.83 16.70 -2.68
CA CYS A 194 -2.47 16.67 -1.27
C CYS A 194 -0.97 16.86 -1.07
N SER A 195 -0.56 17.94 -0.40
CA SER A 195 0.86 18.21 -0.11
C SER A 195 1.49 17.26 0.90
N ALA A 196 0.68 16.51 1.66
CA ALA A 196 1.15 15.48 2.58
C ALA A 196 1.49 14.15 1.87
N GLU A 197 1.15 14.02 0.57
CA GLU A 197 1.41 12.83 -0.23
C GLU A 197 2.60 13.06 -1.19
N SER A 198 3.74 12.40 -0.92
CA SER A 198 4.93 12.53 -1.75
C SER A 198 4.75 11.98 -3.18
N ASN A 199 3.91 10.95 -3.35
CA ASN A 199 3.50 10.42 -4.66
C ASN A 199 2.80 11.48 -5.52
N SER A 200 1.90 12.27 -4.92
CA SER A 200 1.18 13.33 -5.61
C SER A 200 2.13 14.46 -6.03
N LYS A 201 3.01 14.87 -5.12
CA LYS A 201 4.03 15.89 -5.41
C LYS A 201 4.96 15.49 -6.55
N TYR A 202 5.43 14.24 -6.57
CA TYR A 202 6.24 13.70 -7.67
C TYR A 202 5.54 13.84 -9.02
N GLN A 203 4.30 13.37 -9.12
CA GLN A 203 3.53 13.43 -10.36
C GLN A 203 3.29 14.87 -10.83
N VAL A 204 2.95 15.77 -9.91
CA VAL A 204 2.73 17.19 -10.17
C VAL A 204 3.99 17.86 -10.72
N ASP A 205 5.16 17.58 -10.13
CA ASP A 205 6.42 18.15 -10.59
C ASP A 205 6.78 17.68 -12.01
N VAL A 206 6.53 16.40 -12.31
CA VAL A 206 6.83 15.84 -13.63
C VAL A 206 5.86 16.35 -14.70
N ILE A 207 4.53 16.32 -14.44
CA ILE A 207 3.54 16.73 -15.43
C ILE A 207 3.62 18.23 -15.73
N ARG A 208 3.95 19.05 -14.73
CA ARG A 208 4.25 20.46 -14.89
C ARG A 208 5.28 20.69 -15.99
N GLY A 209 6.38 19.94 -15.97
CA GLY A 209 7.42 20.04 -16.98
C GLY A 209 6.91 19.82 -18.41
N TYR A 210 6.02 18.84 -18.62
CA TYR A 210 5.40 18.59 -19.93
C TYR A 210 4.42 19.70 -20.36
N LEU A 211 3.59 20.17 -19.44
CA LEU A 211 2.59 21.21 -19.73
C LEU A 211 3.25 22.58 -19.98
N GLU A 212 4.24 22.96 -19.18
CA GLU A 212 4.97 24.22 -19.37
C GLU A 212 5.80 24.20 -20.65
N ALA A 213 6.39 23.05 -21.03
CA ALA A 213 7.06 22.89 -22.31
C ALA A 213 6.10 23.07 -23.51
N ALA A 214 4.80 22.81 -23.33
CA ALA A 214 3.75 23.06 -24.30
C ALA A 214 3.19 24.51 -24.26
N GLY A 215 3.72 25.37 -23.38
CA GLY A 215 3.30 26.77 -23.24
C GLY A 215 2.09 26.98 -22.33
N ILE A 216 1.72 26.02 -21.51
CA ILE A 216 0.62 26.09 -20.55
C ILE A 216 1.18 26.57 -19.19
N THR A 217 0.52 27.53 -18.57
CA THR A 217 0.89 27.98 -17.22
C THR A 217 0.31 27.06 -16.16
N CYS A 218 1.14 26.51 -15.29
CA CYS A 218 0.73 25.63 -14.20
C CYS A 218 0.77 26.35 -12.85
N THR A 219 -0.28 26.18 -12.05
CA THR A 219 -0.38 26.75 -10.70
C THR A 219 -0.73 25.65 -9.70
N ASP A 220 0.00 25.59 -8.57
CA ASP A 220 -0.27 24.64 -7.50
C ASP A 220 -1.47 25.04 -6.66
N TYR A 221 -2.36 24.10 -6.44
CA TYR A 221 -3.48 24.18 -5.51
C TYR A 221 -3.37 22.98 -4.55
N ALA A 222 -2.54 23.16 -3.51
CA ALA A 222 -2.23 22.11 -2.57
C ALA A 222 -3.13 22.22 -1.33
N PHE A 223 -3.87 21.17 -1.03
CA PHE A 223 -4.53 20.98 0.25
C PHE A 223 -3.66 20.11 1.18
N THR A 224 -3.93 20.12 2.48
CA THR A 224 -3.15 19.35 3.46
C THR A 224 -3.88 18.13 3.97
N ASP A 225 -5.20 18.21 4.02
CA ASP A 225 -6.09 17.15 4.48
C ASP A 225 -7.51 17.31 3.89
N THR A 226 -8.43 16.44 4.26
CA THR A 226 -9.82 16.41 3.78
C THR A 226 -10.59 17.71 4.03
N ASN A 227 -10.26 18.48 5.09
CA ASN A 227 -11.01 19.69 5.45
C ASN A 227 -10.82 20.83 4.45
N ASP A 228 -9.66 20.86 3.80
CA ASP A 228 -9.29 21.94 2.88
C ASP A 228 -9.68 21.65 1.42
N VAL A 229 -9.99 20.39 1.08
CA VAL A 229 -10.21 19.94 -0.31
C VAL A 229 -11.20 20.84 -1.06
N ALA A 230 -12.40 21.06 -0.52
CA ALA A 230 -13.43 21.82 -1.23
C ALA A 230 -13.03 23.30 -1.46
N SER A 231 -12.40 23.93 -0.47
CA SER A 231 -11.99 25.34 -0.57
C SER A 231 -10.84 25.54 -1.54
N VAL A 232 -9.88 24.59 -1.57
CA VAL A 232 -8.74 24.65 -2.50
C VAL A 232 -9.20 24.30 -3.92
N ALA A 233 -10.11 23.30 -4.07
CA ALA A 233 -10.72 22.99 -5.35
C ALA A 233 -11.50 24.16 -5.95
N GLN A 234 -12.24 24.95 -5.10
CA GLN A 234 -12.94 26.14 -5.56
C GLN A 234 -11.96 27.17 -6.13
N LYS A 235 -10.86 27.40 -5.41
CA LYS A 235 -9.85 28.33 -5.90
C LYS A 235 -9.20 27.87 -7.21
N ALA A 236 -8.91 26.57 -7.32
CA ALA A 236 -8.39 25.99 -8.56
C ALA A 236 -9.38 26.18 -9.73
N ALA A 237 -10.68 25.96 -9.46
CA ALA A 237 -11.73 26.11 -10.46
C ALA A 237 -11.94 27.57 -10.91
N ASP A 238 -11.78 28.52 -9.99
CA ASP A 238 -11.95 29.97 -10.30
C ASP A 238 -10.79 30.51 -11.16
N ASP A 239 -9.59 29.93 -11.03
CA ASP A 239 -8.34 30.49 -11.58
C ASP A 239 -7.80 29.68 -12.78
N SER A 240 -8.39 28.54 -13.15
CA SER A 240 -7.82 27.63 -14.15
C SER A 240 -8.81 27.26 -15.25
N ASP A 241 -8.30 27.08 -16.49
CA ASP A 241 -9.08 26.56 -17.61
C ASP A 241 -9.36 25.06 -17.47
N VAL A 242 -8.41 24.30 -16.88
CA VAL A 242 -8.46 22.86 -16.63
C VAL A 242 -7.78 22.58 -15.31
N ILE A 243 -8.28 21.61 -14.56
CA ILE A 243 -7.61 21.09 -13.37
C ILE A 243 -7.02 19.73 -13.70
N TYR A 244 -5.80 19.47 -13.23
CA TYR A 244 -5.19 18.17 -13.19
C TYR A 244 -5.11 17.69 -11.73
N ILE A 245 -5.61 16.47 -11.48
CA ILE A 245 -5.48 15.79 -10.20
C ILE A 245 -4.65 14.53 -10.43
N PRO A 246 -3.47 14.38 -9.80
CA PRO A 246 -2.65 13.18 -9.93
C PRO A 246 -3.33 11.95 -9.30
N THR A 247 -2.67 10.80 -9.28
CA THR A 247 -3.04 9.67 -8.44
C THR A 247 -2.81 10.06 -6.99
N ASP A 248 -3.86 10.59 -6.34
CA ASP A 248 -3.86 11.21 -5.01
C ASP A 248 -4.93 10.55 -4.14
N ASN A 249 -4.52 9.92 -3.04
CA ASN A 249 -5.42 9.12 -2.21
C ASN A 249 -6.43 9.98 -1.44
N THR A 250 -6.02 11.18 -1.02
CA THR A 250 -6.92 12.11 -0.34
C THR A 250 -7.95 12.65 -1.31
N ALA A 251 -7.56 13.01 -2.54
CA ALA A 251 -8.50 13.41 -3.59
C ALA A 251 -9.46 12.27 -3.96
N ALA A 252 -8.93 11.03 -4.12
CA ALA A 252 -9.72 9.85 -4.48
C ALA A 252 -10.80 9.51 -3.44
N SER A 253 -10.52 9.75 -2.16
CA SER A 253 -11.49 9.56 -1.08
C SER A 253 -12.45 10.74 -0.89
N ASN A 254 -12.25 11.86 -1.62
CA ASN A 254 -13.04 13.10 -1.50
C ASN A 254 -13.59 13.59 -2.85
N THR A 255 -13.77 12.71 -3.81
CA THR A 255 -14.20 13.07 -5.17
C THR A 255 -15.55 13.79 -5.21
N GLU A 256 -16.49 13.44 -4.32
CA GLU A 256 -17.80 14.11 -4.21
C GLU A 256 -17.63 15.59 -3.82
N ALA A 257 -16.77 15.89 -2.86
CA ALA A 257 -16.49 17.26 -2.43
C ALA A 257 -15.88 18.08 -3.58
N ILE A 258 -15.00 17.48 -4.39
CA ILE A 258 -14.40 18.10 -5.56
C ILE A 258 -15.46 18.30 -6.66
N ALA A 259 -16.28 17.28 -6.97
CA ALA A 259 -17.33 17.34 -7.99
C ALA A 259 -18.34 18.45 -7.71
N ASN A 260 -18.75 18.61 -6.44
CA ASN A 260 -19.68 19.66 -6.00
C ASN A 260 -19.16 21.08 -6.25
N VAL A 261 -17.88 21.23 -6.51
CA VAL A 261 -17.21 22.49 -6.86
C VAL A 261 -17.00 22.59 -8.38
N VAL A 262 -16.29 21.63 -8.96
CA VAL A 262 -15.78 21.76 -10.34
C VAL A 262 -16.88 21.63 -11.40
N ILE A 263 -17.93 20.83 -11.14
CA ILE A 263 -19.03 20.66 -12.09
C ILE A 263 -19.88 21.95 -12.21
N PRO A 264 -20.35 22.58 -11.10
CA PRO A 264 -21.05 23.87 -11.19
C PRO A 264 -20.18 25.00 -11.73
N ALA A 265 -18.88 25.02 -11.43
CA ALA A 265 -17.91 25.98 -11.97
C ALA A 265 -17.66 25.78 -13.47
N LYS A 266 -18.03 24.62 -14.02
CA LYS A 266 -17.74 24.19 -15.41
C LYS A 266 -16.25 24.10 -15.71
N THR A 267 -15.43 23.80 -14.72
CA THR A 267 -14.01 23.60 -14.87
C THR A 267 -13.71 22.10 -15.00
N PRO A 268 -13.24 21.63 -16.17
CA PRO A 268 -12.99 20.20 -16.38
C PRO A 268 -11.78 19.72 -15.59
N VAL A 269 -11.82 18.44 -15.19
CA VAL A 269 -10.74 17.78 -14.45
C VAL A 269 -10.19 16.61 -15.28
N ILE A 270 -8.88 16.61 -15.55
CA ILE A 270 -8.13 15.43 -16.01
C ILE A 270 -7.59 14.72 -14.75
N ALA A 271 -7.91 13.44 -14.62
CA ALA A 271 -7.60 12.66 -13.45
C ALA A 271 -6.44 11.67 -13.68
N GLY A 272 -5.61 11.50 -12.67
CA GLY A 272 -4.48 10.56 -12.68
C GLY A 272 -4.92 9.09 -12.63
N GLU A 273 -6.15 8.79 -12.14
CA GLU A 273 -6.68 7.44 -12.05
C GLU A 273 -8.21 7.40 -12.23
N GLU A 274 -8.75 6.19 -12.39
CA GLU A 274 -10.15 5.96 -12.79
C GLU A 274 -11.17 6.37 -11.72
N GLY A 275 -10.92 6.12 -10.43
CA GLY A 275 -11.84 6.46 -9.34
C GLY A 275 -12.04 7.96 -9.19
N ILE A 276 -10.96 8.75 -9.30
CA ILE A 276 -11.04 10.22 -9.35
C ILE A 276 -11.81 10.66 -10.60
N CYS A 277 -11.52 10.05 -11.75
CA CYS A 277 -12.23 10.38 -13.00
C CYS A 277 -13.72 10.06 -12.89
N LYS A 278 -14.08 8.90 -12.34
CA LYS A 278 -15.47 8.49 -12.10
C LYS A 278 -16.18 9.47 -11.17
N GLY A 279 -15.52 9.93 -10.12
CA GLY A 279 -16.11 10.80 -9.12
C GLY A 279 -16.23 12.27 -9.56
N CYS A 280 -15.19 12.84 -10.16
CA CYS A 280 -15.15 14.29 -10.46
C CYS A 280 -14.44 14.66 -11.77
N GLY A 281 -13.79 13.71 -12.46
CA GLY A 281 -13.05 13.98 -13.69
C GLY A 281 -13.84 13.80 -14.97
N VAL A 282 -13.24 14.17 -16.09
CA VAL A 282 -13.78 13.97 -17.43
C VAL A 282 -13.05 12.87 -18.19
N ALA A 283 -11.73 12.74 -17.99
CA ALA A 283 -10.93 11.70 -18.62
C ALA A 283 -9.72 11.32 -17.76
N THR A 284 -9.19 10.12 -18.03
CA THR A 284 -8.02 9.54 -17.37
C THR A 284 -7.30 8.54 -18.26
N LEU A 285 -6.01 8.28 -17.98
CA LEU A 285 -5.33 7.05 -18.39
C LEU A 285 -5.47 6.03 -17.26
N SER A 286 -6.40 5.10 -17.43
CA SER A 286 -6.73 4.09 -16.43
C SER A 286 -5.79 2.89 -16.49
N ILE A 287 -5.42 2.38 -15.31
CA ILE A 287 -4.84 1.06 -15.10
C ILE A 287 -5.82 0.21 -14.29
N SER A 288 -5.65 -1.11 -14.33
CA SER A 288 -6.42 -2.01 -13.47
C SER A 288 -5.72 -2.17 -12.12
N TYR A 289 -6.25 -1.57 -11.08
CA TYR A 289 -5.73 -1.75 -9.71
C TYR A 289 -5.93 -3.17 -9.18
N TYR A 290 -7.02 -3.84 -9.61
CA TYR A 290 -7.19 -5.25 -9.29
C TYR A 290 -6.06 -6.11 -9.88
N ASP A 291 -5.72 -5.94 -11.16
CA ASP A 291 -4.64 -6.68 -11.81
C ASP A 291 -3.27 -6.34 -11.20
N LEU A 292 -3.08 -5.08 -10.81
CA LEU A 292 -1.87 -4.63 -10.11
C LEU A 292 -1.72 -5.35 -8.76
N GLY A 293 -2.77 -5.36 -7.95
CA GLY A 293 -2.81 -6.11 -6.70
C GLY A 293 -2.63 -7.61 -6.90
N TYR A 294 -3.27 -8.17 -7.92
CA TYR A 294 -3.15 -9.59 -8.27
C TYR A 294 -1.70 -9.95 -8.67
N ALA A 295 -1.02 -9.09 -9.43
CA ALA A 295 0.40 -9.26 -9.72
C ALA A 295 1.26 -9.24 -8.45
N THR A 296 0.99 -8.30 -7.54
CA THR A 296 1.66 -8.24 -6.23
C THR A 296 1.42 -9.49 -5.39
N GLY A 297 0.19 -10.05 -5.41
CA GLY A 297 -0.15 -11.31 -4.73
C GLY A 297 0.61 -12.51 -5.30
N LYS A 298 0.83 -12.56 -6.62
CA LYS A 298 1.71 -13.59 -7.23
C LYS A 298 3.16 -13.45 -6.80
N MET A 299 3.67 -12.22 -6.64
CA MET A 299 5.00 -11.99 -6.08
C MET A 299 5.07 -12.50 -4.64
N ALA A 300 4.05 -12.20 -3.82
CA ALA A 300 3.95 -12.67 -2.44
C ALA A 300 3.96 -14.20 -2.32
N ALA A 301 3.21 -14.91 -3.18
CA ALA A 301 3.19 -16.37 -3.20
C ALA A 301 4.59 -16.95 -3.40
N LYS A 302 5.34 -16.44 -4.37
CA LYS A 302 6.72 -16.89 -4.65
C LYS A 302 7.68 -16.64 -3.48
N ILE A 303 7.51 -15.51 -2.77
CA ILE A 303 8.34 -15.19 -1.61
C ILE A 303 8.00 -16.14 -0.44
N LEU A 304 6.73 -16.31 -0.13
CA LEU A 304 6.27 -17.14 0.98
C LEU A 304 6.61 -18.62 0.80
N THR A 305 6.58 -19.12 -0.44
CA THR A 305 6.98 -20.50 -0.78
C THR A 305 8.50 -20.70 -0.89
N GLY A 306 9.27 -19.61 -0.92
CA GLY A 306 10.72 -19.64 -1.08
C GLY A 306 11.18 -19.83 -2.53
N GLU A 307 10.29 -19.62 -3.51
CA GLU A 307 10.61 -19.70 -4.94
C GLU A 307 11.38 -18.47 -5.44
N ALA A 308 11.26 -17.32 -4.74
CA ALA A 308 11.92 -16.09 -5.12
C ALA A 308 12.51 -15.37 -3.90
N ASP A 309 13.64 -14.69 -4.13
CA ASP A 309 14.26 -13.77 -3.17
C ASP A 309 13.81 -12.33 -3.49
N ILE A 310 13.09 -11.72 -2.55
CA ILE A 310 12.56 -10.36 -2.69
C ILE A 310 13.63 -9.32 -3.02
N SER A 311 14.86 -9.50 -2.51
CA SER A 311 15.95 -8.56 -2.73
C SER A 311 16.40 -8.46 -4.19
N THR A 312 16.06 -9.45 -4.99
CA THR A 312 16.38 -9.50 -6.43
C THR A 312 15.16 -9.28 -7.32
N MET A 313 13.97 -9.20 -6.74
CA MET A 313 12.74 -9.00 -7.51
C MET A 313 12.64 -7.54 -8.01
N PRO A 314 12.47 -7.34 -9.33
CA PRO A 314 12.20 -6.00 -9.84
C PRO A 314 10.81 -5.52 -9.43
N VAL A 315 10.65 -4.20 -9.36
CA VAL A 315 9.32 -3.58 -9.30
C VAL A 315 8.63 -3.78 -10.65
N GLU A 316 7.40 -4.30 -10.63
CA GLU A 316 6.59 -4.51 -11.82
C GLU A 316 5.67 -3.31 -12.06
N TYR A 317 5.35 -3.03 -13.32
CA TYR A 317 4.46 -1.94 -13.75
C TYR A 317 3.20 -2.50 -14.35
N ALA A 318 2.11 -1.71 -14.32
CA ALA A 318 0.87 -2.08 -15.01
C ALA A 318 1.15 -2.31 -16.51
N PRO A 319 0.73 -3.44 -17.08
CA PRO A 319 1.11 -3.82 -18.45
C PRO A 319 0.42 -2.97 -19.52
N GLN A 320 -0.69 -2.35 -19.19
CA GLN A 320 -1.53 -1.59 -20.13
C GLN A 320 -2.18 -0.39 -19.46
N VAL A 321 -2.32 0.69 -20.24
CA VAL A 321 -3.13 1.85 -19.90
C VAL A 321 -4.24 2.01 -20.93
N THR A 322 -5.42 2.45 -20.48
CA THR A 322 -6.59 2.66 -21.32
C THR A 322 -7.08 4.09 -21.16
N LYS A 323 -7.30 4.80 -22.28
CA LYS A 323 -7.96 6.10 -22.25
C LYS A 323 -9.43 5.88 -21.86
N LYS A 324 -9.83 6.37 -20.68
CA LYS A 324 -11.21 6.31 -20.20
C LYS A 324 -11.79 7.69 -19.98
N TYR A 325 -13.12 7.79 -20.00
CA TYR A 325 -13.84 9.04 -19.76
C TYR A 325 -15.12 8.82 -18.95
N ASN A 326 -15.52 9.84 -18.22
CA ASN A 326 -16.79 9.89 -17.50
C ASN A 326 -17.85 10.55 -18.40
N ALA A 327 -18.78 9.72 -18.91
CA ALA A 327 -19.78 10.18 -19.84
C ALA A 327 -20.73 11.25 -19.25
N ALA A 328 -21.14 11.08 -17.99
CA ALA A 328 -22.04 12.01 -17.31
C ALA A 328 -21.39 13.38 -17.09
N ASN A 329 -20.14 13.42 -16.63
CA ASN A 329 -19.40 14.66 -16.41
C ASN A 329 -19.09 15.36 -17.75
N CYS A 330 -18.74 14.59 -18.80
CA CYS A 330 -18.54 15.16 -20.14
C CYS A 330 -19.83 15.80 -20.68
N GLU A 331 -20.99 15.14 -20.52
CA GLU A 331 -22.29 15.70 -20.91
C GLU A 331 -22.60 16.98 -20.11
N ALA A 332 -22.44 16.97 -18.78
CA ALA A 332 -22.72 18.11 -17.92
C ALA A 332 -21.85 19.35 -18.26
N LEU A 333 -20.63 19.11 -18.73
CA LEU A 333 -19.67 20.16 -19.11
C LEU A 333 -19.69 20.49 -20.61
N GLY A 334 -20.45 19.75 -21.42
CA GLY A 334 -20.53 19.96 -22.89
C GLY A 334 -19.26 19.55 -23.62
N ILE A 335 -18.51 18.56 -23.10
CA ILE A 335 -17.25 18.08 -23.65
C ILE A 335 -17.51 16.91 -24.58
N THR A 336 -16.97 17.01 -25.82
CA THR A 336 -16.97 15.91 -26.78
C THR A 336 -15.65 15.17 -26.70
N VAL A 337 -15.72 13.88 -26.40
CA VAL A 337 -14.53 13.02 -26.29
C VAL A 337 -14.19 12.43 -27.66
N PRO A 338 -12.92 12.44 -28.09
CA PRO A 338 -12.49 11.85 -29.35
C PRO A 338 -12.68 10.32 -29.40
N GLU A 339 -12.57 9.74 -30.60
CA GLU A 339 -12.52 8.28 -30.76
C GLU A 339 -11.32 7.68 -30.00
N GLY A 340 -11.46 6.45 -29.49
CA GLY A 340 -10.41 5.73 -28.78
C GLY A 340 -10.48 5.85 -27.26
N TYR A 341 -11.44 6.61 -26.73
CA TYR A 341 -11.75 6.59 -25.29
C TYR A 341 -12.87 5.61 -24.98
N VAL A 342 -12.78 4.93 -23.85
CA VAL A 342 -13.78 3.98 -23.34
C VAL A 342 -14.53 4.65 -22.18
N ALA A 343 -15.87 4.58 -22.21
CA ALA A 343 -16.67 5.08 -21.09
C ALA A 343 -16.38 4.27 -19.82
N ILE A 344 -16.25 4.96 -18.68
CA ILE A 344 -16.20 4.32 -17.37
C ILE A 344 -17.61 3.77 -17.10
N GLU A 345 -17.70 2.50 -16.72
CA GLU A 345 -18.95 1.86 -16.34
C GLU A 345 -19.43 2.34 -14.96
N ASP A 346 -20.76 2.38 -14.77
CA ASP A 346 -21.42 2.82 -13.51
C ASP A 346 -21.18 1.87 -12.33
#